data_3bcfb779dd6436eb82187bc49ea45059
#
_entry.id   3bcfb779dd6436eb82187bc49ea45059
#
_cell.length_a   1.000
_cell.length_b   1.000
_cell.length_c   1.000
_cell.angle_alpha   90.00
_cell.angle_beta   90.00
_cell.angle_gamma   90.00
#
_symmetry.space_group_name_H-M   'P 1'
#
loop_
_entity.id
_entity.type
_entity.pdbx_description
1 polymer ?
#
loop_
_entity_poly.entity_id
_entity_poly.type
_entity_poly.pdbx_seq_one_letter_code
_entity_poly.pdbx_strand_id
1 'polypeptide(L)'
;HRYEPVIGHREAGWFQNRAYVVVNTEQDLDEKWALITSGNPDFIKAYLVHSEDFVAHQRDGHLKGRTGLNPALLPRIVAKAHAMGLSVTVHVETAPDFRVAVRAGVDEIAHVPGWLVESVQDAERARLTEEDAQLAAENGIVVVTTTVAGEAMPGTASAHPHGHKPDHATPGTTLDSHTRDIDLRALARDMLRANITLLHRHGVKLAIGSDHADTSLAEVMNLRTLLPFDNLTLLKLWCEATPAAMFPGRKIARFEEGYEASFLALAGNPLKDFNYVRTIRLRFKQGVSLPSLGQGEKETGSSHAH
;
A
#
# COMPACT_ATOMS: atom_id res chain seq x y z
N HIS A 1 -11.35 9.64 7.59
CA HIS A 1 -10.77 9.93 6.29
C HIS A 1 -11.66 9.34 5.23
N ARG A 2 -12.15 10.17 4.34
CA ARG A 2 -12.88 9.72 3.15
C ARG A 2 -11.95 9.93 1.97
N TYR A 3 -11.65 8.87 1.26
CA TYR A 3 -11.00 8.95 -0.04
C TYR A 3 -11.89 8.25 -1.07
N GLU A 4 -11.88 8.76 -2.27
CA GLU A 4 -12.65 8.22 -3.39
C GLU A 4 -11.66 7.68 -4.41
N PRO A 5 -11.40 6.36 -4.45
CA PRO A 5 -10.51 5.78 -5.44
C PRO A 5 -11.10 5.90 -6.85
N VAL A 6 -10.23 6.22 -7.79
CA VAL A 6 -10.57 6.28 -9.22
C VAL A 6 -10.14 4.97 -9.84
N ILE A 7 -11.09 4.07 -10.08
CA ILE A 7 -10.80 2.75 -10.63
C ILE A 7 -11.84 2.29 -11.66
N GLY A 8 -11.40 1.45 -12.59
CA GLY A 8 -12.29 0.58 -13.35
C GLY A 8 -12.36 -0.75 -12.62
N HIS A 9 -13.50 -1.08 -12.00
CA HIS A 9 -13.60 -2.28 -11.19
C HIS A 9 -14.83 -3.12 -11.57
N ARG A 10 -14.68 -4.44 -11.47
CA ARG A 10 -15.73 -5.41 -11.79
C ARG A 10 -16.99 -5.24 -10.94
N GLU A 11 -16.86 -4.84 -9.69
CA GLU A 11 -17.96 -4.66 -8.75
C GLU A 11 -18.49 -3.22 -8.72
N ALA A 12 -18.23 -2.46 -9.79
CA ALA A 12 -18.62 -1.07 -9.90
C ALA A 12 -20.11 -0.83 -9.56
N GLY A 13 -20.98 -1.78 -9.89
CA GLY A 13 -22.41 -1.67 -9.59
C GLY A 13 -22.73 -1.61 -8.10
N TRP A 14 -21.89 -2.21 -7.23
CA TRP A 14 -22.10 -2.22 -5.79
C TRP A 14 -21.37 -1.08 -5.07
N PHE A 15 -20.13 -0.81 -5.46
CA PHE A 15 -19.28 0.20 -4.83
C PHE A 15 -19.24 1.53 -5.58
N GLN A 16 -19.72 1.56 -6.83
CA GLN A 16 -19.71 2.75 -7.66
C GLN A 16 -20.39 3.92 -6.95
N ASN A 17 -19.73 5.07 -6.95
CA ASN A 17 -20.15 6.31 -6.29
C ASN A 17 -20.30 6.20 -4.75
N ARG A 18 -19.82 5.12 -4.14
CA ARG A 18 -19.74 4.94 -2.68
C ARG A 18 -18.30 4.81 -2.21
N ALA A 19 -17.57 3.84 -2.74
CA ALA A 19 -16.15 3.60 -2.46
C ALA A 19 -15.27 3.90 -3.68
N TYR A 20 -15.83 3.78 -4.88
CA TYR A 20 -15.13 4.00 -6.14
C TYR A 20 -15.91 4.91 -7.06
N VAL A 21 -15.16 5.69 -7.85
CA VAL A 21 -15.70 6.39 -9.01
C VAL A 21 -15.06 5.80 -10.26
N VAL A 22 -15.85 5.17 -11.11
CA VAL A 22 -15.36 4.57 -12.35
C VAL A 22 -15.10 5.66 -13.37
N VAL A 23 -13.86 5.71 -13.88
CA VAL A 23 -13.42 6.67 -14.90
C VAL A 23 -12.75 5.89 -16.02
N ASN A 24 -13.30 5.96 -17.23
CA ASN A 24 -12.80 5.24 -18.40
C ASN A 24 -12.22 6.17 -19.47
N THR A 25 -12.65 7.43 -19.50
CA THR A 25 -12.27 8.43 -20.49
C THR A 25 -11.92 9.76 -19.84
N GLU A 26 -11.27 10.67 -20.57
CA GLU A 26 -11.03 12.03 -20.12
C GLU A 26 -12.34 12.78 -19.86
N GLN A 27 -13.36 12.55 -20.69
CA GLN A 27 -14.69 13.13 -20.49
C GLN A 27 -15.31 12.64 -19.19
N ASP A 28 -15.27 11.33 -18.90
CA ASP A 28 -15.71 10.77 -17.61
C ASP A 28 -15.00 11.45 -16.42
N LEU A 29 -13.69 11.66 -16.55
CA LEU A 29 -12.90 12.30 -15.52
C LEU A 29 -13.36 13.73 -15.25
N ASP A 30 -13.61 14.50 -16.30
CA ASP A 30 -14.07 15.88 -16.17
C ASP A 30 -15.48 15.97 -15.59
N GLU A 31 -16.41 15.16 -16.07
CA GLU A 31 -17.80 15.13 -15.60
C GLU A 31 -17.90 14.68 -14.13
N LYS A 32 -17.05 13.71 -13.72
CA LYS A 32 -17.11 13.11 -12.38
C LYS A 32 -16.15 13.75 -11.37
N TRP A 33 -15.33 14.73 -11.78
CA TRP A 33 -14.34 15.32 -10.89
C TRP A 33 -14.94 15.95 -9.64
N ALA A 34 -16.07 16.66 -9.79
CA ALA A 34 -16.80 17.22 -8.67
C ALA A 34 -17.30 16.15 -7.69
N LEU A 35 -17.73 14.99 -8.18
CA LEU A 35 -18.11 13.84 -7.35
C LEU A 35 -16.89 13.27 -6.62
N ILE A 36 -15.76 13.06 -7.31
CA ILE A 36 -14.51 12.54 -6.73
C ILE A 36 -14.06 13.41 -5.56
N THR A 37 -14.20 14.73 -5.67
CA THR A 37 -13.72 15.69 -4.67
C THR A 37 -14.79 16.13 -3.67
N SER A 38 -16.05 15.67 -3.80
CA SER A 38 -17.20 16.14 -2.99
C SER A 38 -17.06 15.87 -1.48
N GLY A 39 -16.26 14.87 -1.11
CA GLY A 39 -16.02 14.48 0.28
C GLY A 39 -14.90 15.28 0.96
N ASN A 40 -14.33 16.30 0.32
CA ASN A 40 -13.12 16.99 0.77
C ASN A 40 -12.02 15.98 1.13
N PRO A 41 -11.56 15.16 0.18
CA PRO A 41 -10.53 14.15 0.43
C PRO A 41 -9.20 14.82 0.79
N ASP A 42 -8.39 14.15 1.61
CA ASP A 42 -7.02 14.58 1.91
C ASP A 42 -6.08 14.28 0.72
N PHE A 43 -6.41 13.28 -0.09
CA PHE A 43 -5.67 12.87 -1.28
C PHE A 43 -6.58 12.09 -2.26
N ILE A 44 -6.11 11.90 -3.48
CA ILE A 44 -6.78 11.07 -4.49
C ILE A 44 -6.10 9.71 -4.55
N LYS A 45 -6.89 8.64 -4.47
CA LYS A 45 -6.40 7.27 -4.66
C LYS A 45 -6.77 6.77 -6.06
N ALA A 46 -5.78 6.27 -6.80
CA ALA A 46 -5.97 5.61 -8.08
C ALA A 46 -5.46 4.15 -8.04
N TYR A 47 -5.91 3.34 -8.97
CA TYR A 47 -5.59 1.92 -9.07
C TYR A 47 -5.04 1.60 -10.44
N LEU A 48 -3.78 1.18 -10.52
CA LEU A 48 -3.18 0.55 -11.70
C LEU A 48 -3.11 -0.96 -11.45
N VAL A 49 -3.45 -1.72 -12.45
CA VAL A 49 -3.43 -3.19 -12.42
C VAL A 49 -2.95 -3.68 -13.78
N HIS A 50 -1.74 -4.20 -13.86
CA HIS A 50 -1.14 -4.69 -15.09
C HIS A 50 -1.30 -3.70 -16.27
N SER A 51 -0.81 -2.49 -16.09
CA SER A 51 -0.92 -1.39 -17.07
C SER A 51 -0.38 -1.77 -18.45
N GLU A 52 0.60 -2.66 -18.49
CA GLU A 52 1.18 -3.22 -19.72
C GLU A 52 0.17 -4.02 -20.56
N ASP A 53 -0.79 -4.65 -19.92
CA ASP A 53 -1.80 -5.50 -20.54
C ASP A 53 -3.18 -4.81 -20.62
N PHE A 54 -3.29 -3.53 -20.22
CA PHE A 54 -4.57 -2.81 -20.10
C PHE A 54 -5.44 -2.91 -21.37
N VAL A 55 -4.85 -2.70 -22.55
CA VAL A 55 -5.58 -2.76 -23.83
C VAL A 55 -6.09 -4.17 -24.14
N ALA A 56 -5.30 -5.19 -23.81
CA ALA A 56 -5.71 -6.60 -23.97
C ALA A 56 -6.84 -6.94 -23.00
N HIS A 57 -6.72 -6.54 -21.74
CA HIS A 57 -7.72 -6.76 -20.70
C HIS A 57 -9.05 -6.05 -21.00
N GLN A 58 -9.03 -4.86 -21.61
CA GLN A 58 -10.25 -4.18 -22.03
C GLN A 58 -11.05 -4.95 -23.09
N ARG A 59 -10.38 -5.73 -23.93
CA ARG A 59 -11.00 -6.52 -25.00
C ARG A 59 -11.54 -7.85 -24.49
N ASP A 60 -11.05 -8.32 -23.36
CA ASP A 60 -11.54 -9.55 -22.73
C ASP A 60 -12.81 -9.27 -21.92
N GLY A 61 -13.94 -9.76 -22.42
CA GLY A 61 -15.23 -9.60 -21.76
C GLY A 61 -15.31 -10.22 -20.35
N HIS A 62 -14.45 -11.21 -20.05
CA HIS A 62 -14.36 -11.83 -18.73
C HIS A 62 -13.65 -10.94 -17.70
N LEU A 63 -12.78 -10.02 -18.18
CA LEU A 63 -12.06 -9.07 -17.36
C LEU A 63 -12.72 -7.69 -17.29
N LYS A 64 -13.89 -7.53 -17.89
CA LYS A 64 -14.61 -6.26 -17.89
C LYS A 64 -14.81 -5.74 -16.46
N GLY A 65 -14.29 -4.53 -16.19
CA GLY A 65 -14.35 -3.89 -14.89
C GLY A 65 -13.29 -4.38 -13.89
N ARG A 66 -12.32 -5.19 -14.32
CA ARG A 66 -11.17 -5.65 -13.50
C ARG A 66 -9.83 -5.09 -13.97
N THR A 67 -9.85 -4.16 -14.89
CA THR A 67 -8.64 -3.71 -15.60
C THR A 67 -7.91 -2.54 -14.93
N GLY A 68 -8.32 -2.17 -13.74
CA GLY A 68 -7.80 -0.95 -13.12
C GLY A 68 -8.15 0.32 -13.90
N LEU A 69 -7.46 1.39 -13.58
CA LEU A 69 -7.54 2.66 -14.30
C LEU A 69 -6.82 2.56 -15.65
N ASN A 70 -7.40 3.19 -16.69
CA ASN A 70 -6.65 3.44 -17.91
C ASN A 70 -5.37 4.25 -17.58
N PRO A 71 -4.17 3.68 -17.78
CA PRO A 71 -2.92 4.34 -17.40
C PRO A 71 -2.71 5.70 -18.09
N ALA A 72 -3.28 5.89 -19.29
CA ALA A 72 -3.21 7.16 -20.01
C ALA A 72 -3.94 8.33 -19.30
N LEU A 73 -4.87 8.05 -18.39
CA LEU A 73 -5.59 9.08 -17.64
C LEU A 73 -4.82 9.57 -16.40
N LEU A 74 -3.84 8.81 -15.92
CA LEU A 74 -3.17 9.12 -14.67
C LEU A 74 -2.49 10.50 -14.65
N PRO A 75 -1.76 10.93 -15.69
CA PRO A 75 -1.15 12.27 -15.70
C PRO A 75 -2.19 13.40 -15.56
N ARG A 76 -3.37 13.23 -16.15
CA ARG A 76 -4.45 14.22 -16.04
C ARG A 76 -5.08 14.23 -14.64
N ILE A 77 -5.22 13.06 -14.02
CA ILE A 77 -5.68 12.94 -12.62
C ILE A 77 -4.70 13.66 -11.70
N VAL A 78 -3.40 13.43 -11.85
CA VAL A 78 -2.34 14.10 -11.09
C VAL A 78 -2.43 15.61 -11.25
N ALA A 79 -2.49 16.10 -12.49
CA ALA A 79 -2.59 17.53 -12.77
C ALA A 79 -3.82 18.18 -12.13
N LYS A 80 -4.99 17.52 -12.19
CA LYS A 80 -6.23 18.01 -11.58
C LYS A 80 -6.16 18.00 -10.04
N ALA A 81 -5.58 16.97 -9.44
CA ALA A 81 -5.42 16.87 -8.00
C ALA A 81 -4.44 17.93 -7.48
N HIS A 82 -3.28 18.07 -8.10
CA HIS A 82 -2.27 19.07 -7.74
C HIS A 82 -2.78 20.50 -7.88
N ALA A 83 -3.61 20.78 -8.88
CA ALA A 83 -4.27 22.11 -9.02
C ALA A 83 -5.19 22.45 -7.83
N MET A 84 -5.64 21.44 -7.07
CA MET A 84 -6.43 21.60 -5.84
C MET A 84 -5.58 21.47 -4.57
N GLY A 85 -4.27 21.28 -4.68
CA GLY A 85 -3.39 21.02 -3.53
C GLY A 85 -3.55 19.63 -2.92
N LEU A 86 -4.14 18.68 -3.66
CA LEU A 86 -4.32 17.30 -3.24
C LEU A 86 -3.17 16.44 -3.78
N SER A 87 -2.63 15.57 -2.94
CA SER A 87 -1.68 14.53 -3.37
C SER A 87 -2.39 13.37 -4.08
N VAL A 88 -1.62 12.56 -4.82
CA VAL A 88 -2.12 11.38 -5.50
C VAL A 88 -1.35 10.15 -5.04
N THR A 89 -2.07 9.17 -4.52
CA THR A 89 -1.57 7.85 -4.15
C THR A 89 -2.04 6.82 -5.17
N VAL A 90 -1.15 5.95 -5.64
CA VAL A 90 -1.48 4.93 -6.64
C VAL A 90 -1.15 3.54 -6.15
N HIS A 91 -2.11 2.63 -6.27
CA HIS A 91 -1.89 1.18 -6.13
C HIS A 91 -1.16 0.65 -7.37
N VAL A 92 -0.17 -0.21 -7.17
CA VAL A 92 0.59 -0.86 -8.23
C VAL A 92 0.77 -2.35 -7.93
N GLU A 93 0.84 -3.17 -8.97
CA GLU A 93 1.13 -4.61 -8.87
C GLU A 93 2.44 -4.97 -9.57
N THR A 94 2.73 -4.32 -10.69
CA THR A 94 3.88 -4.64 -11.56
C THR A 94 4.88 -3.49 -11.64
N ALA A 95 6.09 -3.78 -12.14
CA ALA A 95 7.07 -2.74 -12.43
C ALA A 95 6.61 -1.78 -13.55
N PRO A 96 5.89 -2.23 -14.60
CA PRO A 96 5.20 -1.32 -15.53
C PRO A 96 4.23 -0.35 -14.85
N ASP A 97 3.39 -0.83 -13.89
CA ASP A 97 2.51 0.06 -13.11
C ASP A 97 3.32 1.11 -12.35
N PHE A 98 4.40 0.68 -11.70
CA PHE A 98 5.32 1.56 -10.97
C PHE A 98 5.89 2.66 -11.89
N ARG A 99 6.36 2.28 -13.09
CA ARG A 99 6.88 3.23 -14.09
C ARG A 99 5.84 4.23 -14.56
N VAL A 100 4.62 3.76 -14.80
CA VAL A 100 3.49 4.64 -15.18
C VAL A 100 3.22 5.64 -14.06
N ALA A 101 3.15 5.18 -12.80
CA ALA A 101 2.92 6.04 -11.65
C ALA A 101 4.02 7.10 -11.49
N VAL A 102 5.29 6.70 -11.53
CA VAL A 102 6.44 7.61 -11.40
C VAL A 102 6.46 8.65 -12.51
N ARG A 103 6.26 8.23 -13.76
CA ARG A 103 6.24 9.14 -14.92
C ARG A 103 5.04 10.10 -14.92
N ALA A 104 3.94 9.70 -14.33
CA ALA A 104 2.77 10.57 -14.17
C ALA A 104 2.96 11.63 -13.08
N GLY A 105 4.00 11.53 -12.24
CA GLY A 105 4.30 12.48 -11.19
C GLY A 105 3.39 12.34 -9.97
N VAL A 106 3.03 11.11 -9.60
CA VAL A 106 2.28 10.84 -8.37
C VAL A 106 3.13 11.18 -7.15
N ASP A 107 2.50 11.41 -6.01
CA ASP A 107 3.22 11.72 -4.77
C ASP A 107 3.59 10.46 -4.01
N GLU A 108 2.73 9.43 -4.11
CA GLU A 108 2.87 8.20 -3.34
C GLU A 108 2.47 6.97 -4.16
N ILE A 109 3.23 5.90 -3.98
CA ILE A 109 2.93 4.57 -4.51
C ILE A 109 2.62 3.64 -3.35
N ALA A 110 1.43 3.06 -3.34
CA ALA A 110 1.05 2.00 -2.42
C ALA A 110 1.47 0.66 -3.00
N HIS A 111 2.09 -0.12 -2.16
CA HIS A 111 2.75 -1.39 -2.43
C HIS A 111 4.09 -1.26 -3.15
N VAL A 112 4.89 -2.30 -3.00
CA VAL A 112 6.11 -2.50 -3.77
C VAL A 112 5.82 -3.62 -4.76
N PRO A 113 6.12 -3.49 -6.06
CA PRO A 113 5.97 -4.59 -7.01
C PRO A 113 6.57 -5.89 -6.47
N GLY A 114 5.81 -7.00 -6.57
CA GLY A 114 6.16 -8.29 -5.98
C GLY A 114 5.43 -8.62 -4.66
N TRP A 115 4.55 -7.75 -4.19
CA TRP A 115 3.70 -8.04 -3.03
C TRP A 115 2.63 -9.10 -3.37
N LEU A 116 2.20 -9.17 -4.63
CA LEU A 116 1.32 -10.18 -5.17
C LEU A 116 2.04 -10.94 -6.30
N VAL A 117 2.33 -12.22 -6.08
CA VAL A 117 2.97 -13.12 -7.04
C VAL A 117 2.18 -14.41 -7.09
N GLU A 118 1.47 -14.62 -8.18
CA GLU A 118 0.67 -15.81 -8.43
C GLU A 118 1.37 -16.78 -9.43
N SER A 119 2.43 -16.31 -10.10
CA SER A 119 3.22 -17.07 -11.05
C SER A 119 4.69 -16.60 -11.10
N VAL A 120 5.57 -17.39 -11.73
CA VAL A 120 6.95 -16.97 -12.01
C VAL A 120 6.99 -15.74 -12.92
N GLN A 121 6.04 -15.64 -13.86
CA GLN A 121 5.95 -14.50 -14.78
C GLN A 121 5.58 -13.22 -14.03
N ASP A 122 4.71 -13.29 -13.02
CA ASP A 122 4.36 -12.12 -12.21
C ASP A 122 5.58 -11.63 -11.42
N ALA A 123 6.40 -12.54 -10.90
CA ALA A 123 7.64 -12.15 -10.25
C ALA A 123 8.62 -11.43 -11.21
N GLU A 124 8.71 -11.88 -12.47
CA GLU A 124 9.52 -11.21 -13.48
C GLU A 124 8.97 -9.82 -13.82
N ARG A 125 7.65 -9.69 -13.95
CA ARG A 125 6.95 -8.41 -14.18
C ARG A 125 7.10 -7.43 -13.01
N ALA A 126 7.29 -7.94 -11.80
CA ALA A 126 7.47 -7.13 -10.61
C ALA A 126 8.88 -6.55 -10.44
N ARG A 127 9.87 -6.99 -11.22
CA ARG A 127 11.27 -6.60 -11.05
C ARG A 127 11.52 -5.15 -11.43
N LEU A 128 11.90 -4.34 -10.46
CA LEU A 128 12.37 -2.97 -10.67
C LEU A 128 13.82 -2.94 -11.15
N THR A 129 14.15 -1.91 -11.90
CA THR A 129 15.51 -1.64 -12.40
C THR A 129 16.16 -0.47 -11.64
N GLU A 130 17.48 -0.30 -11.81
CA GLU A 130 18.21 0.85 -11.28
C GLU A 130 17.60 2.17 -11.77
N GLU A 131 17.19 2.24 -13.05
CA GLU A 131 16.55 3.41 -13.65
C GLU A 131 15.20 3.71 -12.99
N ASP A 132 14.40 2.68 -12.66
CA ASP A 132 13.10 2.84 -11.97
C ASP A 132 13.30 3.48 -10.59
N ALA A 133 14.28 3.00 -9.84
CA ALA A 133 14.58 3.50 -8.50
C ALA A 133 15.16 4.92 -8.55
N GLN A 134 16.06 5.19 -9.49
CA GLN A 134 16.64 6.52 -9.68
C GLN A 134 15.55 7.54 -10.03
N LEU A 135 14.69 7.24 -11.00
CA LEU A 135 13.61 8.15 -11.42
C LEU A 135 12.61 8.40 -10.27
N ALA A 136 12.28 7.37 -9.49
CA ALA A 136 11.42 7.53 -8.31
C ALA A 136 12.06 8.45 -7.25
N ALA A 137 13.36 8.32 -7.02
CA ALA A 137 14.10 9.18 -6.08
C ALA A 137 14.16 10.64 -6.59
N GLU A 138 14.48 10.86 -7.86
CA GLU A 138 14.52 12.18 -8.50
C GLU A 138 13.18 12.91 -8.44
N ASN A 139 12.07 12.16 -8.60
CA ASN A 139 10.71 12.69 -8.50
C ASN A 139 10.22 12.81 -7.03
N GLY A 140 11.02 12.40 -6.06
CA GLY A 140 10.67 12.51 -4.64
C GLY A 140 9.53 11.61 -4.20
N ILE A 141 9.22 10.56 -4.96
CA ILE A 141 8.14 9.62 -4.70
C ILE A 141 8.27 8.98 -3.31
N VAL A 142 7.16 8.85 -2.62
CA VAL A 142 7.05 8.03 -1.41
C VAL A 142 6.53 6.65 -1.80
N VAL A 143 7.15 5.58 -1.30
CA VAL A 143 6.69 4.21 -1.50
C VAL A 143 6.29 3.60 -0.16
N VAL A 144 5.03 3.20 -0.04
CA VAL A 144 4.48 2.52 1.15
C VAL A 144 4.69 1.03 1.02
N THR A 145 5.37 0.41 1.98
CA THR A 145 5.92 -0.94 1.83
C THR A 145 4.89 -2.06 1.79
N THR A 146 3.92 -2.09 2.71
CA THR A 146 2.78 -3.04 2.79
C THR A 146 3.14 -4.52 2.59
N THR A 147 4.30 -4.95 3.07
CA THR A 147 4.81 -6.31 2.82
C THR A 147 4.02 -7.41 3.51
N VAL A 148 3.33 -7.10 4.63
CA VAL A 148 2.46 -8.06 5.33
C VAL A 148 1.22 -8.42 4.51
N ALA A 149 0.75 -7.54 3.62
CA ALA A 149 -0.39 -7.83 2.75
C ALA A 149 -0.12 -9.05 1.85
N GLY A 150 1.09 -9.18 1.32
CA GLY A 150 1.51 -10.34 0.52
C GLY A 150 1.70 -11.61 1.34
N GLU A 151 2.05 -11.52 2.63
CA GLU A 151 2.25 -12.69 3.49
C GLU A 151 0.95 -13.27 4.05
N ALA A 152 -0.07 -12.43 4.21
CA ALA A 152 -1.40 -12.85 4.67
C ALA A 152 -2.17 -13.71 3.65
N MET A 153 -1.63 -13.94 2.45
CA MET A 153 -2.27 -14.60 1.31
C MET A 153 -1.77 -16.03 1.03
N PRO A 154 -1.76 -16.99 2.00
CA PRO A 154 -1.51 -18.37 1.68
C PRO A 154 -2.79 -19.09 1.29
N GLY A 155 -3.01 -19.30 0.00
CA GLY A 155 -4.06 -20.21 -0.47
C GLY A 155 -5.51 -19.77 -0.18
N THR A 156 -5.74 -18.57 0.30
CA THR A 156 -7.08 -18.01 0.45
C THR A 156 -7.36 -17.03 -0.69
N ALA A 157 -7.64 -17.57 -1.85
CA ALA A 157 -8.34 -16.88 -2.94
C ALA A 157 -9.73 -16.36 -2.50
N SER A 158 -9.98 -16.18 -1.22
CA SER A 158 -11.32 -15.94 -0.70
C SER A 158 -11.47 -14.80 0.31
N ALA A 159 -10.43 -14.05 0.65
CA ALA A 159 -10.54 -13.03 1.68
C ALA A 159 -10.25 -11.58 1.23
N HIS A 160 -9.82 -11.36 -0.01
CA HIS A 160 -9.84 -10.00 -0.52
C HIS A 160 -11.25 -9.63 -0.99
N PRO A 161 -11.78 -8.47 -0.60
CA PRO A 161 -12.98 -7.94 -1.25
C PRO A 161 -12.76 -7.67 -2.75
N HIS A 162 -11.52 -7.79 -3.21
CA HIS A 162 -11.09 -7.70 -4.60
C HIS A 162 -10.64 -9.05 -5.19
N GLY A 163 -11.00 -10.18 -4.54
CA GLY A 163 -10.53 -11.51 -4.85
C GLY A 163 -10.66 -11.92 -6.31
N HIS A 164 -9.53 -12.06 -6.98
CA HIS A 164 -9.43 -12.89 -8.17
C HIS A 164 -9.50 -14.35 -7.75
N LYS A 165 -10.61 -15.02 -8.05
CA LYS A 165 -10.56 -16.48 -8.17
C LYS A 165 -9.91 -16.77 -9.51
N PRO A 166 -8.86 -17.60 -9.58
CA PRO A 166 -8.40 -18.11 -10.87
C PRO A 166 -9.47 -19.06 -11.44
N ASP A 167 -10.22 -18.59 -12.45
CA ASP A 167 -11.25 -19.38 -13.11
C ASP A 167 -10.69 -20.33 -14.19
N HIS A 168 -9.39 -20.59 -14.22
CA HIS A 168 -8.79 -21.53 -15.17
C HIS A 168 -7.73 -22.42 -14.49
N ALA A 169 -8.21 -23.40 -13.74
CA ALA A 169 -7.41 -24.61 -13.53
C ALA A 169 -7.43 -25.43 -14.82
N THR A 170 -6.35 -25.41 -15.58
CA THR A 170 -6.14 -26.35 -16.69
C THR A 170 -6.06 -27.76 -16.09
N PRO A 171 -6.90 -28.73 -16.50
CA PRO A 171 -6.82 -30.08 -15.99
C PRO A 171 -5.56 -30.76 -16.55
N GLY A 172 -4.61 -31.10 -15.72
CA GLY A 172 -3.55 -31.98 -16.11
C GLY A 172 -2.12 -31.69 -15.63
N THR A 173 -1.90 -31.33 -14.38
CA THR A 173 -0.65 -31.66 -13.71
C THR A 173 -0.88 -31.56 -12.19
N THR A 174 -0.99 -32.71 -11.54
CA THR A 174 -0.97 -32.83 -10.07
C THR A 174 0.46 -32.64 -9.59
N LEU A 175 0.96 -31.41 -9.58
CA LEU A 175 2.02 -31.02 -8.67
C LEU A 175 1.35 -30.65 -7.35
N ASP A 176 1.91 -31.17 -6.26
CA ASP A 176 1.45 -30.98 -4.91
C ASP A 176 1.20 -29.48 -4.67
N SER A 177 -0.05 -29.09 -4.44
CA SER A 177 -0.46 -27.67 -4.29
C SER A 177 0.36 -26.96 -3.21
N HIS A 178 0.79 -27.70 -2.20
CA HIS A 178 1.59 -27.20 -1.08
C HIS A 178 3.01 -26.79 -1.48
N THR A 179 3.64 -27.52 -2.39
CA THR A 179 5.00 -27.22 -2.86
C THR A 179 5.00 -25.99 -3.78
N ARG A 180 3.95 -25.81 -4.61
CA ARG A 180 3.79 -24.64 -5.45
C ARG A 180 3.58 -23.36 -4.65
N ASP A 181 2.78 -23.42 -3.59
CA ASP A 181 2.50 -22.26 -2.72
C ASP A 181 3.75 -21.81 -1.94
N ILE A 182 4.59 -22.74 -1.51
CA ILE A 182 5.85 -22.44 -0.81
C ILE A 182 6.83 -21.74 -1.76
N ASP A 183 6.99 -22.21 -2.99
CA ASP A 183 7.93 -21.63 -3.96
C ASP A 183 7.51 -20.22 -4.39
N LEU A 184 6.23 -19.97 -4.63
CA LEU A 184 5.72 -18.66 -5.02
C LEU A 184 5.86 -17.64 -3.88
N ARG A 185 5.67 -18.05 -2.63
CA ARG A 185 5.90 -17.17 -1.47
C ARG A 185 7.38 -16.82 -1.31
N ALA A 186 8.26 -17.80 -1.43
CA ALA A 186 9.70 -17.56 -1.40
C ALA A 186 10.09 -16.57 -2.51
N LEU A 187 9.56 -16.77 -3.71
CA LEU A 187 9.80 -15.90 -4.86
C LEU A 187 9.28 -14.47 -4.63
N ALA A 188 8.07 -14.32 -4.07
CA ALA A 188 7.51 -13.02 -3.70
C ALA A 188 8.39 -12.31 -2.66
N ARG A 189 8.80 -13.01 -1.60
CA ARG A 189 9.69 -12.46 -0.56
C ARG A 189 11.04 -12.02 -1.13
N ASP A 190 11.64 -12.80 -2.02
CA ASP A 190 12.90 -12.45 -2.65
C ASP A 190 12.75 -11.24 -3.57
N MET A 191 11.64 -11.13 -4.29
CA MET A 191 11.33 -9.97 -5.12
C MET A 191 11.12 -8.70 -4.28
N LEU A 192 10.31 -8.77 -3.23
CA LEU A 192 10.11 -7.66 -2.30
C LEU A 192 11.42 -7.22 -1.67
N ARG A 193 12.24 -8.17 -1.20
CA ARG A 193 13.58 -7.88 -0.65
C ARG A 193 14.44 -7.14 -1.66
N ALA A 194 14.52 -7.63 -2.89
CA ALA A 194 15.32 -7.03 -3.96
C ALA A 194 14.84 -5.61 -4.27
N ASN A 195 13.54 -5.42 -4.50
CA ASN A 195 12.97 -4.14 -4.87
C ASN A 195 13.07 -3.10 -3.74
N ILE A 196 12.74 -3.46 -2.50
CA ILE A 196 12.84 -2.50 -1.37
C ILE A 196 14.29 -2.12 -1.11
N THR A 197 15.23 -3.08 -1.19
CA THR A 197 16.67 -2.81 -1.05
C THR A 197 17.15 -1.86 -2.15
N LEU A 198 16.70 -2.07 -3.38
CA LEU A 198 17.01 -1.21 -4.52
C LEU A 198 16.50 0.22 -4.30
N LEU A 199 15.22 0.37 -3.98
CA LEU A 199 14.59 1.66 -3.72
C LEU A 199 15.30 2.41 -2.58
N HIS A 200 15.58 1.72 -1.47
CA HIS A 200 16.28 2.30 -0.32
C HIS A 200 17.69 2.76 -0.67
N ARG A 201 18.44 1.96 -1.42
CA ARG A 201 19.80 2.30 -1.88
C ARG A 201 19.85 3.56 -2.75
N HIS A 202 18.83 3.79 -3.55
CA HIS A 202 18.68 4.99 -4.38
C HIS A 202 18.08 6.19 -3.63
N GLY A 203 17.79 6.06 -2.32
CA GLY A 203 17.26 7.15 -1.51
C GLY A 203 15.78 7.45 -1.74
N VAL A 204 15.04 6.52 -2.36
CA VAL A 204 13.57 6.62 -2.44
C VAL A 204 12.99 6.65 -1.02
N LYS A 205 12.07 7.56 -0.77
CA LYS A 205 11.40 7.69 0.52
C LYS A 205 10.49 6.50 0.75
N LEU A 206 10.80 5.71 1.77
CA LEU A 206 9.96 4.58 2.18
C LEU A 206 9.08 4.98 3.35
N ALA A 207 7.82 4.56 3.34
CA ALA A 207 6.86 4.71 4.44
C ALA A 207 6.29 3.34 4.82
N ILE A 208 5.94 3.17 6.08
CA ILE A 208 5.39 1.92 6.61
C ILE A 208 3.87 1.97 6.59
N GLY A 209 3.26 1.00 5.92
CA GLY A 209 1.82 0.75 5.91
C GLY A 209 1.53 -0.74 5.87
N SER A 210 0.38 -1.20 6.33
CA SER A 210 0.02 -2.63 6.36
C SER A 210 -1.04 -3.03 5.35
N ASP A 211 -1.79 -2.09 4.83
CA ASP A 211 -2.91 -2.28 3.87
C ASP A 211 -3.99 -3.28 4.32
N HIS A 212 -4.00 -3.67 5.56
CA HIS A 212 -4.90 -4.66 6.12
C HIS A 212 -5.39 -4.24 7.52
N ALA A 213 -6.22 -5.08 8.13
CA ALA A 213 -6.57 -4.95 9.54
C ALA A 213 -5.36 -5.08 10.48
N ASP A 214 -4.21 -5.49 9.94
CA ASP A 214 -2.94 -5.54 10.66
C ASP A 214 -2.41 -4.14 10.99
N THR A 215 -1.50 -4.11 11.95
CA THR A 215 -0.93 -2.86 12.45
C THR A 215 0.38 -2.51 11.74
N SER A 216 0.79 -1.24 11.80
CA SER A 216 2.13 -0.83 11.40
C SER A 216 3.25 -1.56 12.15
N LEU A 217 2.95 -2.11 13.35
CA LEU A 217 3.86 -2.99 14.08
C LEU A 217 4.08 -4.32 13.33
N ALA A 218 3.03 -4.91 12.76
CA ALA A 218 3.17 -6.13 11.96
C ALA A 218 4.08 -5.87 10.75
N GLU A 219 3.85 -4.76 10.05
CA GLU A 219 4.67 -4.38 8.90
C GLU A 219 6.14 -4.17 9.26
N VAL A 220 6.45 -3.39 10.31
CA VAL A 220 7.85 -3.15 10.69
C VAL A 220 8.57 -4.42 11.16
N MET A 221 7.83 -5.33 11.82
CA MET A 221 8.38 -6.62 12.22
C MET A 221 8.61 -7.54 11.01
N ASN A 222 7.77 -7.47 10.00
CA ASN A 222 8.00 -8.19 8.74
C ASN A 222 9.20 -7.62 7.98
N LEU A 223 9.32 -6.31 7.84
CA LEU A 223 10.49 -5.67 7.23
C LEU A 223 11.79 -6.07 7.93
N ARG A 224 11.77 -6.17 9.26
CA ARG A 224 12.93 -6.63 10.04
C ARG A 224 13.39 -8.04 9.67
N THR A 225 12.48 -8.92 9.32
CA THR A 225 12.81 -10.30 8.88
C THR A 225 13.19 -10.37 7.41
N LEU A 226 12.60 -9.48 6.61
CA LEU A 226 12.76 -9.47 5.17
C LEU A 226 14.06 -8.77 4.74
N LEU A 227 14.45 -7.68 5.41
CA LEU A 227 15.50 -6.77 4.98
C LEU A 227 16.68 -6.75 5.96
N PRO A 228 17.90 -6.46 5.47
CA PRO A 228 19.09 -6.32 6.31
C PRO A 228 19.15 -4.95 7.00
N PHE A 229 18.00 -4.39 7.39
CA PHE A 229 17.94 -3.10 8.08
C PHE A 229 18.25 -3.25 9.56
N ASP A 230 19.07 -2.36 10.08
CA ASP A 230 19.31 -2.27 11.51
C ASP A 230 18.10 -1.65 12.25
N ASN A 231 18.11 -1.76 13.57
CA ASN A 231 17.04 -1.27 14.41
C ASN A 231 16.82 0.25 14.26
N LEU A 232 17.90 1.01 14.04
CA LEU A 232 17.82 2.46 13.87
C LEU A 232 17.13 2.82 12.54
N THR A 233 17.50 2.17 11.47
CA THR A 233 16.86 2.34 10.14
C THR A 233 15.37 2.06 10.21
N LEU A 234 14.96 0.94 10.82
CA LEU A 234 13.55 0.59 10.98
C LEU A 234 12.78 1.63 11.81
N LEU A 235 13.36 2.12 12.91
CA LEU A 235 12.74 3.16 13.73
C LEU A 235 12.61 4.49 12.97
N LYS A 236 13.60 4.88 12.19
CA LYS A 236 13.53 6.08 11.34
C LYS A 236 12.46 5.96 10.27
N LEU A 237 12.37 4.82 9.60
CA LEU A 237 11.31 4.59 8.63
C LEU A 237 9.93 4.68 9.29
N TRP A 238 9.76 4.05 10.45
CA TRP A 238 8.47 4.00 11.13
C TRP A 238 8.08 5.33 11.78
N CYS A 239 9.02 5.94 12.52
CA CYS A 239 8.69 7.06 13.40
C CYS A 239 9.02 8.43 12.81
N GLU A 240 9.84 8.52 11.76
CA GLU A 240 10.22 9.80 11.13
C GLU A 240 9.72 9.88 9.69
N ALA A 241 10.11 8.92 8.82
CA ALA A 241 9.80 8.98 7.40
C ALA A 241 8.29 8.80 7.13
N THR A 242 7.64 7.83 7.78
CA THR A 242 6.21 7.58 7.62
C THR A 242 5.35 8.79 8.03
N PRO A 243 5.51 9.38 9.23
CA PRO A 243 4.76 10.59 9.59
C PRO A 243 5.04 11.78 8.68
N ALA A 244 6.28 11.96 8.24
CA ALA A 244 6.65 13.06 7.35
C ALA A 244 6.00 12.91 5.95
N ALA A 245 5.84 11.67 5.47
CA ALA A 245 5.16 11.38 4.22
C ALA A 245 3.64 11.55 4.33
N MET A 246 3.04 10.96 5.39
CA MET A 246 1.58 10.97 5.56
C MET A 246 1.02 12.32 6.01
N PHE A 247 1.81 13.13 6.69
CA PHE A 247 1.37 14.40 7.28
C PHE A 247 2.41 15.51 7.08
N PRO A 248 2.75 15.87 5.83
CA PRO A 248 3.86 16.78 5.52
C PRO A 248 3.69 18.19 6.12
N GLY A 249 2.45 18.60 6.39
CA GLY A 249 2.15 19.89 7.00
C GLY A 249 2.17 19.93 8.54
N ARG A 250 2.39 18.76 9.21
CA ARG A 250 2.34 18.67 10.68
C ARG A 250 3.72 18.55 11.29
N LYS A 251 3.94 19.31 12.37
CA LYS A 251 5.15 19.15 13.20
C LYS A 251 4.97 17.99 14.19
N ILE A 252 5.20 16.77 13.73
CA ILE A 252 5.10 15.51 14.50
C ILE A 252 6.37 14.70 14.34
N ALA A 253 6.50 13.61 15.10
CA ALA A 253 7.57 12.62 14.99
C ALA A 253 8.96 13.10 15.40
N ARG A 254 9.08 14.21 16.11
CA ARG A 254 10.33 14.70 16.69
C ARG A 254 10.15 15.18 18.13
N PHE A 255 11.19 15.06 18.91
CA PHE A 255 11.26 15.55 20.28
C PHE A 255 11.97 16.92 20.28
N GLU A 256 11.30 17.91 19.69
CA GLU A 256 11.81 19.27 19.50
C GLU A 256 10.75 20.29 19.91
N GLU A 257 11.18 21.49 20.29
CA GLU A 257 10.25 22.60 20.63
C GLU A 257 9.38 22.93 19.42
N GLY A 258 8.08 23.12 19.68
CA GLY A 258 7.08 23.41 18.64
C GLY A 258 6.56 22.17 17.90
N TYR A 259 7.05 20.98 18.23
CA TYR A 259 6.47 19.73 17.74
C TYR A 259 5.36 19.21 18.66
N GLU A 260 4.42 18.49 18.08
CA GLU A 260 3.32 17.88 18.82
C GLU A 260 3.86 16.84 19.82
N ALA A 261 3.46 16.96 21.08
CA ALA A 261 3.85 16.04 22.13
C ALA A 261 3.07 14.71 22.03
N SER A 262 3.33 13.96 20.95
CA SER A 262 2.76 12.62 20.69
C SER A 262 3.90 11.61 20.66
N PHE A 263 3.98 10.76 21.70
CA PHE A 263 5.09 9.81 21.86
C PHE A 263 4.70 8.59 22.69
N LEU A 264 5.55 7.56 22.59
CA LEU A 264 5.48 6.34 23.38
C LEU A 264 6.74 6.23 24.26
N ALA A 265 6.58 5.87 25.53
CA ALA A 265 7.67 5.42 26.36
C ALA A 265 7.68 3.90 26.41
N LEU A 266 8.80 3.30 26.06
CA LEU A 266 8.98 1.85 26.00
C LEU A 266 9.64 1.33 27.29
N ALA A 267 9.49 0.02 27.56
CA ALA A 267 10.10 -0.61 28.73
C ALA A 267 11.63 -0.75 28.63
N GLY A 268 12.21 -0.61 27.45
CA GLY A 268 13.64 -0.72 27.22
C GLY A 268 14.07 -0.06 25.92
N ASN A 269 15.34 -0.14 25.60
CA ASN A 269 15.92 0.52 24.44
C ASN A 269 15.74 -0.33 23.15
N PRO A 270 14.89 0.10 22.19
CA PRO A 270 14.65 -0.65 20.96
C PRO A 270 15.85 -0.70 20.02
N LEU A 271 16.85 0.17 20.20
CA LEU A 271 18.11 0.08 19.44
C LEU A 271 18.93 -1.15 19.84
N LYS A 272 18.85 -1.58 21.12
CA LYS A 272 19.53 -2.77 21.62
C LYS A 272 18.73 -4.05 21.38
N ASP A 273 17.44 -4.01 21.64
CA ASP A 273 16.49 -5.10 21.34
C ASP A 273 15.19 -4.51 20.78
N PHE A 274 14.96 -4.75 19.50
CA PHE A 274 13.80 -4.20 18.79
C PHE A 274 12.47 -4.67 19.39
N ASN A 275 12.43 -5.81 20.07
CA ASN A 275 11.19 -6.30 20.69
C ASN A 275 10.61 -5.34 21.75
N TYR A 276 11.41 -4.41 22.27
CA TYR A 276 10.90 -3.39 23.19
C TYR A 276 9.84 -2.48 22.56
N VAL A 277 9.72 -2.39 21.24
CA VAL A 277 8.62 -1.65 20.58
C VAL A 277 7.23 -2.22 20.93
N ARG A 278 7.17 -3.46 21.41
CA ARG A 278 5.92 -4.13 21.85
C ARG A 278 5.57 -3.84 23.31
N THR A 279 6.49 -3.26 24.08
CA THR A 279 6.34 -3.11 25.54
C THR A 279 6.18 -1.64 25.90
N ILE A 280 5.01 -1.09 25.58
CA ILE A 280 4.67 0.31 25.83
C ILE A 280 4.34 0.52 27.32
N ARG A 281 5.00 1.48 27.95
CA ARG A 281 4.76 1.89 29.35
C ARG A 281 3.87 3.10 29.45
N LEU A 282 4.09 4.10 28.59
CA LEU A 282 3.31 5.33 28.59
C LEU A 282 2.98 5.69 27.13
N ARG A 283 1.83 6.30 26.96
CA ARG A 283 1.36 6.83 25.67
C ARG A 283 0.90 8.26 25.86
N PHE A 284 1.40 9.14 25.02
CA PHE A 284 0.96 10.53 24.96
C PHE A 284 0.49 10.87 23.55
N LYS A 285 -0.61 11.59 23.48
CA LYS A 285 -1.10 12.17 22.23
C LYS A 285 -1.46 13.63 22.48
N GLN A 286 -0.79 14.52 21.75
CA GLN A 286 -0.99 15.97 21.88
C GLN A 286 -0.83 16.48 23.32
N GLY A 287 0.16 15.94 24.02
CA GLY A 287 0.43 16.31 25.43
C GLY A 287 -0.47 15.61 26.45
N VAL A 288 -1.51 14.90 26.02
CA VAL A 288 -2.43 14.20 26.91
C VAL A 288 -1.99 12.75 27.11
N SER A 289 -1.86 12.33 28.36
CA SER A 289 -1.58 10.93 28.70
C SER A 289 -2.80 10.05 28.35
N LEU A 290 -2.56 8.99 27.61
CA LEU A 290 -3.60 7.99 27.32
C LEU A 290 -3.58 6.86 28.35
N PRO A 291 -4.73 6.25 28.65
CA PRO A 291 -4.80 5.11 29.54
C PRO A 291 -3.86 3.98 29.12
N SER A 292 -3.33 3.23 30.09
CA SER A 292 -2.57 2.01 29.80
C SER A 292 -3.44 1.09 28.97
N LEU A 293 -2.82 0.35 28.03
CA LEU A 293 -3.52 -0.75 27.35
C LEU A 293 -3.86 -1.77 28.42
N GLY A 294 -5.10 -1.84 28.85
CA GLY A 294 -5.56 -2.82 29.82
C GLY A 294 -5.20 -4.23 29.32
N GLN A 295 -4.79 -5.08 30.22
CA GLN A 295 -4.76 -6.52 29.95
C GLN A 295 -6.20 -6.94 29.68
N GLY A 296 -6.54 -7.12 28.40
CA GLY A 296 -7.75 -7.79 27.95
C GLY A 296 -9.06 -7.29 28.60
N GLU A 297 -9.76 -6.33 27.96
CA GLU A 297 -11.21 -6.39 28.04
C GLU A 297 -11.63 -7.70 27.38
N LYS A 298 -12.00 -8.68 28.22
CA LYS A 298 -12.75 -9.83 27.80
C LYS A 298 -14.00 -9.27 27.12
N GLU A 299 -14.19 -9.64 25.86
CA GLU A 299 -15.46 -9.43 25.16
C GLU A 299 -16.60 -9.94 26.04
N THR A 300 -17.26 -9.02 26.73
CA THR A 300 -18.58 -9.29 27.28
C THR A 300 -19.53 -9.19 26.11
N GLY A 301 -19.90 -10.36 25.59
CA GLY A 301 -20.95 -10.49 24.60
C GLY A 301 -22.21 -9.80 25.11
N SER A 302 -22.57 -8.69 24.49
CA SER A 302 -23.88 -8.09 24.57
C SER A 302 -24.73 -8.64 23.43
N SER A 303 -25.44 -9.71 23.70
CA SER A 303 -26.64 -10.10 22.95
C SER A 303 -27.64 -8.96 23.02
N HIS A 304 -27.90 -8.25 21.95
CA HIS A 304 -29.13 -7.51 21.76
C HIS A 304 -29.93 -8.16 20.65
N ALA A 305 -30.88 -8.99 21.11
CA ALA A 305 -32.12 -9.25 20.39
C ALA A 305 -32.95 -7.95 20.39
N HIS A 306 -33.27 -7.46 19.19
CA HIS A 306 -34.58 -7.02 18.72
C HIS A 306 -34.44 -6.46 17.31
#